data_9a9cb8401533aefa6e40b13c32cd5ee1
#
_entry.id   9a9cb8401533aefa6e40b13c32cd5ee1
#
_cell.length_a   1.000
_cell.length_b   1.000
_cell.length_c   1.000
_cell.angle_alpha   90.00
_cell.angle_beta   90.00
_cell.angle_gamma   90.00
#
_symmetry.space_group_name_H-M   'P 1'
#
loop_
_entity.id
_entity.type
_entity.pdbx_description
1 polymer ?
#
loop_
_entity_poly.entity_id
_entity_poly.type
_entity_poly.pdbx_seq_one_letter_code
_entity_poly.pdbx_strand_id
1 'polypeptide(L)'
;MPKVALKTGVELYYEEHGKGVPVILLQGTGFALDVWQPHPVRELSANHRVITIDPRGIGRSLCEDAVLSIDQIAADIVELFDRLSVEPIHVIGHSIGGRIGIELALNYPGRIRSLVLAASGSGSAVRPGEDAFPMPQHRLLVRLIERGLEEHVRYEILVTEGYFTDKFRAAQPGVVDEFWKTAWKNHANVPWYLRYVMARHAYEATHRLPFLKLPVLILVGSSDHAGGGAHFPASKMMADRIPGSELKIMEGVSHGFFWENPEMTAKILESWFRAH
;
A
#
# COMPACT_ATOMS: atom_id res chain seq x y z
N MET A 1 -0.24 -6.24 -23.55
CA MET A 1 -0.26 -5.69 -22.18
C MET A 1 1.14 -5.77 -21.63
N PRO A 2 1.68 -4.69 -21.09
CA PRO A 2 3.11 -4.63 -20.83
C PRO A 2 3.49 -5.50 -19.63
N LYS A 3 4.32 -6.48 -19.90
CA LYS A 3 5.06 -7.24 -18.92
C LYS A 3 6.55 -6.99 -19.15
N VAL A 4 7.31 -6.95 -18.09
CA VAL A 4 8.76 -6.73 -18.15
C VAL A 4 9.48 -7.81 -17.34
N ALA A 5 10.44 -8.47 -17.98
CA ALA A 5 11.31 -9.40 -17.29
C ALA A 5 12.38 -8.63 -16.51
N LEU A 6 12.39 -8.81 -15.20
CA LEU A 6 13.35 -8.22 -14.27
C LEU A 6 14.49 -9.20 -14.00
N LYS A 7 15.69 -8.66 -13.74
CA LYS A 7 16.86 -9.46 -13.33
C LYS A 7 16.64 -10.14 -11.98
N THR A 8 15.71 -9.63 -11.17
CA THR A 8 15.27 -10.22 -9.91
C THR A 8 14.47 -11.52 -10.07
N GLY A 9 14.28 -12.01 -11.32
CA GLY A 9 13.55 -13.25 -11.62
C GLY A 9 12.03 -13.09 -11.66
N VAL A 10 11.52 -11.87 -11.78
CA VAL A 10 10.09 -11.56 -11.90
C VAL A 10 9.76 -11.16 -13.32
N GLU A 11 8.70 -11.71 -13.90
CA GLU A 11 8.00 -11.12 -15.03
C GLU A 11 6.88 -10.24 -14.48
N LEU A 12 7.17 -8.93 -14.35
CA LEU A 12 6.30 -7.99 -13.68
C LEU A 12 5.29 -7.39 -14.65
N TYR A 13 4.00 -7.45 -14.28
CA TYR A 13 2.92 -6.78 -14.99
C TYR A 13 2.70 -5.38 -14.44
N TYR A 14 2.55 -4.40 -15.32
CA TYR A 14 2.28 -3.02 -14.96
C TYR A 14 1.32 -2.35 -15.95
N GLU A 15 0.73 -1.24 -15.54
CA GLU A 15 -0.06 -0.38 -16.40
C GLU A 15 0.37 1.07 -16.23
N GLU A 16 0.21 1.85 -17.29
CA GLU A 16 0.50 3.28 -17.30
C GLU A 16 -0.72 4.05 -17.76
N HIS A 17 -1.04 5.14 -17.05
CA HIS A 17 -2.19 5.99 -17.34
C HIS A 17 -1.76 7.46 -17.30
N GLY A 18 -2.24 8.26 -18.25
CA GLY A 18 -1.93 9.68 -18.31
C GLY A 18 -0.51 10.00 -18.80
N LYS A 19 -0.11 11.24 -18.62
CA LYS A 19 1.21 11.79 -19.00
C LYS A 19 1.62 12.85 -17.98
N GLY A 20 2.92 13.13 -17.89
CA GLY A 20 3.46 14.14 -16.98
C GLY A 20 4.48 13.56 -16.00
N VAL A 21 4.62 14.18 -14.83
CA VAL A 21 5.54 13.72 -13.81
C VAL A 21 5.12 12.32 -13.33
N PRO A 22 6.05 11.35 -13.26
CA PRO A 22 5.70 9.98 -12.94
C PRO A 22 5.31 9.82 -11.46
N VAL A 23 4.27 9.01 -11.22
CA VAL A 23 3.78 8.60 -9.89
C VAL A 23 3.57 7.09 -9.91
N ILE A 24 4.16 6.35 -8.98
CA ILE A 24 3.87 4.93 -8.79
C ILE A 24 2.93 4.70 -7.60
N LEU A 25 1.96 3.80 -7.77
CA LEU A 25 1.03 3.37 -6.73
C LEU A 25 1.38 1.96 -6.25
N LEU A 26 1.66 1.83 -4.94
CA LEU A 26 2.01 0.58 -4.27
C LEU A 26 0.89 0.21 -3.29
N GLN A 27 0.17 -0.85 -3.60
CA GLN A 27 -1.05 -1.26 -2.91
C GLN A 27 -0.83 -2.03 -1.61
N GLY A 28 -1.95 -2.36 -0.96
CA GLY A 28 -2.02 -3.15 0.26
C GLY A 28 -1.74 -4.65 0.06
N THR A 29 -1.72 -5.38 1.17
CA THR A 29 -1.40 -6.81 1.23
C THR A 29 -2.34 -7.65 0.36
N GLY A 30 -1.77 -8.39 -0.59
CA GLY A 30 -2.50 -9.35 -1.41
C GLY A 30 -3.23 -8.76 -2.62
N PHE A 31 -3.31 -7.45 -2.74
CA PHE A 31 -4.01 -6.80 -3.86
C PHE A 31 -3.15 -6.69 -5.12
N ALA A 32 -3.79 -6.86 -6.27
CA ALA A 32 -3.28 -6.50 -7.58
C ALA A 32 -3.52 -5.01 -7.87
N LEU A 33 -2.99 -4.52 -8.98
CA LEU A 33 -3.17 -3.11 -9.39
C LEU A 33 -4.63 -2.72 -9.63
N ASP A 34 -5.51 -3.69 -9.85
CA ASP A 34 -6.94 -3.46 -10.08
C ASP A 34 -7.58 -2.65 -8.93
N VAL A 35 -7.09 -2.77 -7.69
CA VAL A 35 -7.60 -2.04 -6.52
C VAL A 35 -7.52 -0.51 -6.66
N TRP A 36 -6.66 -0.03 -7.57
CA TRP A 36 -6.48 1.38 -7.88
C TRP A 36 -7.44 1.93 -8.96
N GLN A 37 -8.32 1.08 -9.49
CA GLN A 37 -9.30 1.45 -10.49
C GLN A 37 -10.72 1.54 -9.90
N PRO A 38 -11.47 2.58 -10.21
CA PRO A 38 -11.08 3.77 -10.96
C PRO A 38 -10.27 4.79 -10.14
N HIS A 39 -10.25 4.67 -8.81
CA HIS A 39 -9.65 5.64 -7.89
C HIS A 39 -8.36 5.11 -7.24
N PRO A 40 -7.29 5.91 -7.18
CA PRO A 40 -7.14 7.32 -7.60
C PRO A 40 -6.58 7.47 -9.02
N VAL A 41 -6.52 6.39 -9.82
CA VAL A 41 -5.89 6.43 -11.15
C VAL A 41 -6.57 7.47 -12.05
N ARG A 42 -7.92 7.51 -12.06
CA ARG A 42 -8.67 8.46 -12.88
C ARG A 42 -8.32 9.91 -12.56
N GLU A 43 -8.23 10.24 -11.28
CA GLU A 43 -7.96 11.61 -10.83
C GLU A 43 -6.52 12.01 -11.13
N LEU A 44 -5.56 11.16 -10.79
CA LEU A 44 -4.14 11.48 -10.93
C LEU A 44 -3.66 11.46 -12.39
N SER A 45 -4.23 10.59 -13.23
CA SER A 45 -3.83 10.48 -14.65
C SER A 45 -4.17 11.70 -15.49
N ALA A 46 -4.97 12.63 -14.98
CA ALA A 46 -5.22 13.91 -15.63
C ALA A 46 -3.95 14.77 -15.74
N ASN A 47 -3.04 14.69 -14.77
CA ASN A 47 -1.85 15.53 -14.67
C ASN A 47 -0.54 14.74 -14.53
N HIS A 48 -0.60 13.44 -14.30
CA HIS A 48 0.57 12.62 -14.00
C HIS A 48 0.64 11.37 -14.89
N ARG A 49 1.86 10.86 -15.11
CA ARG A 49 2.09 9.51 -15.62
C ARG A 49 1.96 8.53 -14.46
N VAL A 50 0.78 7.98 -14.26
CA VAL A 50 0.48 7.05 -13.16
C VAL A 50 0.91 5.64 -13.55
N ILE A 51 1.76 5.04 -12.74
CA ILE A 51 2.25 3.66 -12.91
C ILE A 51 1.63 2.80 -11.80
N THR A 52 1.00 1.71 -12.19
CA THR A 52 0.44 0.71 -11.28
C THR A 52 1.04 -0.65 -11.60
N ILE A 53 1.21 -1.51 -10.60
CA ILE A 53 1.86 -2.81 -10.77
C ILE A 53 1.03 -3.92 -10.12
N ASP A 54 1.13 -5.10 -10.68
CA ASP A 54 0.90 -6.33 -9.92
C ASP A 54 2.23 -6.71 -9.29
N PRO A 55 2.40 -6.65 -7.97
CA PRO A 55 3.69 -6.94 -7.39
C PRO A 55 4.01 -8.45 -7.50
N ARG A 56 5.25 -8.81 -7.25
CA ARG A 56 5.79 -10.18 -7.35
C ARG A 56 4.81 -11.22 -6.79
N GLY A 57 4.45 -12.23 -7.60
CA GLY A 57 3.57 -13.34 -7.20
C GLY A 57 2.08 -13.00 -7.03
N ILE A 58 1.68 -11.79 -7.41
CA ILE A 58 0.27 -11.37 -7.37
C ILE A 58 -0.23 -11.11 -8.79
N GLY A 59 -1.50 -11.39 -9.01
CA GLY A 59 -2.20 -11.06 -10.24
C GLY A 59 -1.58 -11.70 -11.48
N ARG A 60 -1.15 -10.84 -12.40
CA ARG A 60 -0.58 -11.20 -13.70
C ARG A 60 0.94 -11.28 -13.72
N SER A 61 1.60 -10.89 -12.61
CA SER A 61 3.04 -11.02 -12.42
C SER A 61 3.43 -12.45 -12.10
N LEU A 62 4.49 -12.93 -12.73
CA LEU A 62 5.00 -14.29 -12.57
C LEU A 62 6.38 -14.26 -11.91
N CYS A 63 6.59 -15.13 -10.95
CA CYS A 63 7.92 -15.38 -10.38
C CYS A 63 7.98 -16.80 -9.81
N GLU A 64 9.17 -17.30 -9.64
CA GLU A 64 9.41 -18.56 -8.93
C GLU A 64 9.04 -18.43 -7.46
N ASP A 65 8.72 -19.56 -6.85
CA ASP A 65 8.38 -19.65 -5.42
C ASP A 65 9.61 -19.34 -4.57
N ALA A 66 9.53 -18.32 -3.72
CA ALA A 66 10.65 -17.86 -2.89
C ALA A 66 10.15 -17.24 -1.58
N VAL A 67 11.05 -17.14 -0.61
CA VAL A 67 10.86 -16.31 0.57
C VAL A 67 10.72 -14.86 0.12
N LEU A 68 9.76 -14.14 0.69
CA LEU A 68 9.48 -12.76 0.35
C LEU A 68 9.96 -11.81 1.46
N SER A 69 10.63 -10.74 1.05
CA SER A 69 10.93 -9.59 1.91
C SER A 69 10.49 -8.27 1.27
N ILE A 70 10.35 -7.23 2.09
CA ILE A 70 10.05 -5.88 1.60
C ILE A 70 11.18 -5.36 0.71
N ASP A 71 12.44 -5.68 1.05
CA ASP A 71 13.62 -5.30 0.26
C ASP A 71 13.60 -5.89 -1.16
N GLN A 72 13.17 -7.15 -1.30
CA GLN A 72 13.03 -7.77 -2.61
C GLN A 72 11.99 -7.08 -3.48
N ILE A 73 10.84 -6.69 -2.89
CA ILE A 73 9.80 -5.97 -3.62
C ILE A 73 10.32 -4.58 -4.01
N ALA A 74 11.05 -3.89 -3.13
CA ALA A 74 11.67 -2.62 -3.44
C ALA A 74 12.70 -2.74 -4.59
N ALA A 75 13.50 -3.80 -4.62
CA ALA A 75 14.45 -4.07 -5.71
C ALA A 75 13.74 -4.30 -7.07
N ASP A 76 12.62 -5.01 -7.09
CA ASP A 76 11.80 -5.17 -8.30
C ASP A 76 11.34 -3.81 -8.84
N ILE A 77 10.90 -2.93 -7.95
CA ILE A 77 10.40 -1.59 -8.32
C ILE A 77 11.52 -0.72 -8.86
N VAL A 78 12.70 -0.76 -8.26
CA VAL A 78 13.86 0.00 -8.76
C VAL A 78 14.26 -0.49 -10.15
N GLU A 79 14.27 -1.81 -10.39
CA GLU A 79 14.55 -2.32 -11.71
C GLU A 79 13.45 -1.96 -12.73
N LEU A 80 12.18 -1.89 -12.30
CA LEU A 80 11.10 -1.38 -13.14
C LEU A 80 11.37 0.08 -13.54
N PHE A 81 11.83 0.94 -12.61
CA PHE A 81 12.20 2.33 -12.93
C PHE A 81 13.29 2.39 -14.01
N ASP A 82 14.31 1.53 -13.92
CA ASP A 82 15.35 1.43 -14.94
C ASP A 82 14.76 1.06 -16.32
N ARG A 83 13.87 0.06 -16.35
CA ARG A 83 13.24 -0.42 -17.58
C ARG A 83 12.34 0.62 -18.25
N LEU A 84 11.66 1.44 -17.42
CA LEU A 84 10.73 2.48 -17.90
C LEU A 84 11.42 3.83 -18.12
N SER A 85 12.71 3.94 -17.74
CA SER A 85 13.48 5.21 -17.77
C SER A 85 12.73 6.34 -17.04
N VAL A 86 12.19 6.05 -15.86
CA VAL A 86 11.43 7.00 -15.05
C VAL A 86 12.19 7.33 -13.78
N GLU A 87 12.65 8.58 -13.66
CA GLU A 87 13.33 9.10 -12.46
C GLU A 87 13.44 10.61 -12.49
N PRO A 88 13.41 11.25 -11.31
CA PRO A 88 12.87 10.80 -10.03
C PRO A 88 11.34 10.73 -10.04
N ILE A 89 10.77 9.82 -9.27
CA ILE A 89 9.34 9.48 -9.26
C ILE A 89 8.69 9.78 -7.91
N HIS A 90 7.42 10.23 -7.91
CA HIS A 90 6.62 10.24 -6.69
C HIS A 90 6.14 8.82 -6.36
N VAL A 91 6.18 8.44 -5.08
CA VAL A 91 5.72 7.14 -4.60
C VAL A 91 4.52 7.34 -3.69
N ILE A 92 3.41 6.68 -3.99
CA ILE A 92 2.28 6.52 -3.08
C ILE A 92 2.29 5.08 -2.59
N GLY A 93 2.53 4.87 -1.29
CA GLY A 93 2.50 3.56 -0.68
C GLY A 93 1.34 3.43 0.31
N HIS A 94 0.35 2.58 -0.01
CA HIS A 94 -0.79 2.29 0.85
C HIS A 94 -0.54 1.02 1.67
N SER A 95 -0.74 1.08 2.97
CA SER A 95 -0.59 -0.07 3.87
C SER A 95 0.82 -0.69 3.76
N ILE A 96 0.97 -1.95 3.34
CA ILE A 96 2.30 -2.57 3.09
C ILE A 96 3.08 -1.80 2.01
N GLY A 97 2.40 -1.18 1.04
CA GLY A 97 3.02 -0.34 0.03
C GLY A 97 3.81 0.82 0.61
N GLY A 98 3.38 1.37 1.76
CA GLY A 98 4.14 2.39 2.46
C GLY A 98 5.44 1.86 3.06
N ARG A 99 5.47 0.61 3.54
CA ARG A 99 6.72 -0.05 3.99
C ARG A 99 7.71 -0.23 2.85
N ILE A 100 7.20 -0.62 1.67
CA ILE A 100 7.99 -0.70 0.45
C ILE A 100 8.51 0.69 0.07
N GLY A 101 7.66 1.73 0.17
CA GLY A 101 8.04 3.13 -0.07
C GLY A 101 9.14 3.62 0.89
N ILE A 102 9.07 3.26 2.18
CA ILE A 102 10.14 3.56 3.16
C ILE A 102 11.46 2.91 2.72
N GLU A 103 11.42 1.64 2.32
CA GLU A 103 12.62 0.90 1.90
C GLU A 103 13.23 1.49 0.62
N LEU A 104 12.38 1.87 -0.35
CA LEU A 104 12.81 2.60 -1.55
C LEU A 104 13.50 3.92 -1.20
N ALA A 105 12.89 4.71 -0.30
CA ALA A 105 13.38 6.03 0.07
C ALA A 105 14.69 5.97 0.88
N LEU A 106 14.88 4.92 1.70
CA LEU A 106 16.09 4.74 2.50
C LEU A 106 17.27 4.22 1.66
N ASN A 107 17.03 3.27 0.75
CA ASN A 107 18.10 2.60 0.02
C ASN A 107 18.36 3.21 -1.36
N TYR A 108 17.36 3.90 -1.94
CA TYR A 108 17.44 4.49 -3.29
C TYR A 108 16.96 5.95 -3.31
N PRO A 109 17.46 6.83 -2.42
CA PRO A 109 16.91 8.18 -2.23
C PRO A 109 16.96 9.04 -3.49
N GLY A 110 17.96 8.84 -4.37
CA GLY A 110 18.09 9.57 -5.64
C GLY A 110 17.03 9.19 -6.69
N ARG A 111 16.29 8.11 -6.48
CA ARG A 111 15.25 7.61 -7.40
C ARG A 111 13.85 8.14 -7.05
N ILE A 112 13.67 8.71 -5.86
CA ILE A 112 12.38 9.09 -5.30
C ILE A 112 12.33 10.62 -5.15
N ARG A 113 11.30 11.23 -5.75
CA ARG A 113 11.03 12.67 -5.67
C ARG A 113 10.36 13.03 -4.35
N SER A 114 9.30 12.32 -4.00
CA SER A 114 8.63 12.40 -2.71
C SER A 114 7.92 11.10 -2.38
N LEU A 115 7.62 10.88 -1.10
CA LEU A 115 6.95 9.69 -0.60
C LEU A 115 5.64 10.06 0.11
N VAL A 116 4.56 9.40 -0.27
CA VAL A 116 3.28 9.43 0.44
C VAL A 116 3.08 8.11 1.19
N LEU A 117 3.08 8.17 2.52
CA LEU A 117 2.77 7.06 3.41
C LEU A 117 1.27 7.06 3.73
N ALA A 118 0.50 6.32 2.96
CA ALA A 118 -0.95 6.28 3.04
C ALA A 118 -1.39 5.11 3.93
N ALA A 119 -1.97 5.40 5.10
CA ALA A 119 -2.48 4.40 6.05
C ALA A 119 -1.48 3.25 6.28
N SER A 120 -0.24 3.58 6.62
CA SER A 120 0.87 2.65 6.72
C SER A 120 1.52 2.64 8.11
N GLY A 121 2.56 1.85 8.26
CA GLY A 121 3.43 1.79 9.42
C GLY A 121 4.87 1.46 9.01
N SER A 122 5.81 1.61 9.93
CA SER A 122 7.24 1.41 9.69
C SER A 122 7.79 0.07 10.20
N GLY A 123 6.96 -0.72 10.88
CA GLY A 123 7.36 -1.98 11.49
C GLY A 123 6.18 -2.68 12.15
N SER A 124 6.47 -3.73 12.90
CA SER A 124 5.51 -4.34 13.80
C SER A 124 5.27 -3.36 14.95
N ALA A 125 4.06 -2.80 15.01
CA ALA A 125 3.65 -2.09 16.20
C ALA A 125 3.53 -3.10 17.35
N VAL A 126 4.60 -3.28 18.11
CA VAL A 126 4.52 -3.96 19.40
C VAL A 126 3.72 -3.03 20.30
N ARG A 127 2.48 -3.40 20.60
CA ARG A 127 1.70 -2.70 21.61
C ARG A 127 2.40 -2.90 22.96
N PRO A 128 2.59 -1.84 23.77
CA PRO A 128 3.12 -2.02 25.10
C PRO A 128 2.30 -3.09 25.87
N GLY A 129 2.95 -4.15 26.31
CA GLY A 129 2.30 -5.25 27.08
C GLY A 129 1.76 -6.41 26.24
N GLU A 130 1.88 -6.40 24.91
CA GLU A 130 1.65 -7.59 24.08
C GLU A 130 3.01 -8.27 23.80
N ASP A 131 3.08 -9.57 24.06
CA ASP A 131 4.26 -10.35 23.68
C ASP A 131 4.50 -10.21 22.17
N ALA A 132 5.76 -9.99 21.81
CA ALA A 132 6.18 -9.83 20.42
C ALA A 132 5.93 -11.07 19.54
N PHE A 133 5.28 -12.09 20.06
CA PHE A 133 4.98 -13.33 19.38
C PHE A 133 3.53 -13.41 18.90
N PRO A 134 3.32 -13.90 17.70
CA PRO A 134 2.26 -13.50 16.78
C PRO A 134 0.98 -14.32 16.97
N MET A 135 0.22 -14.05 18.01
CA MET A 135 -1.17 -14.52 18.10
C MET A 135 -2.04 -14.12 16.88
N PRO A 136 -1.78 -12.96 16.19
CA PRO A 136 -2.47 -12.67 14.95
C PRO A 136 -2.31 -13.73 13.88
N GLN A 137 -1.13 -14.34 13.75
CA GLN A 137 -0.85 -15.33 12.72
C GLN A 137 -1.62 -16.66 12.97
N HIS A 138 -1.75 -17.08 14.21
CA HIS A 138 -2.56 -18.27 14.53
C HIS A 138 -4.03 -18.06 14.16
N ARG A 139 -4.61 -16.92 14.54
CA ARG A 139 -6.00 -16.59 14.19
C ARG A 139 -6.20 -16.48 12.68
N LEU A 140 -5.23 -15.90 11.95
CA LEU A 140 -5.24 -15.86 10.51
C LEU A 140 -5.25 -17.25 9.90
N LEU A 141 -4.34 -18.13 10.32
CA LEU A 141 -4.27 -19.50 9.82
C LEU A 141 -5.55 -20.29 10.10
N VAL A 142 -6.12 -20.16 11.30
CA VAL A 142 -7.40 -20.81 11.64
C VAL A 142 -8.51 -20.31 10.69
N ARG A 143 -8.63 -19.00 10.50
CA ARG A 143 -9.65 -18.44 9.57
C ARG A 143 -9.44 -18.88 8.13
N LEU A 144 -8.19 -18.94 7.65
CA LEU A 144 -7.88 -19.42 6.31
C LEU A 144 -8.25 -20.90 6.11
N ILE A 145 -8.04 -21.72 7.14
CA ILE A 145 -8.40 -23.15 7.12
C ILE A 145 -9.92 -23.32 7.18
N GLU A 146 -10.59 -22.59 8.04
CA GLU A 146 -12.03 -22.74 8.29
C GLU A 146 -12.90 -22.10 7.20
N ARG A 147 -12.48 -20.98 6.64
CA ARG A 147 -13.32 -20.14 5.76
C ARG A 147 -12.76 -19.93 4.36
N GLY A 148 -11.48 -20.23 4.13
CA GLY A 148 -10.77 -19.91 2.90
C GLY A 148 -10.35 -18.44 2.81
N LEU A 149 -9.53 -18.15 1.81
CA LEU A 149 -8.91 -16.81 1.66
C LEU A 149 -9.94 -15.73 1.31
N GLU A 150 -10.85 -16.02 0.40
CA GLU A 150 -11.85 -15.02 -0.04
C GLU A 150 -12.72 -14.55 1.13
N GLU A 151 -13.28 -15.47 1.88
CA GLU A 151 -14.13 -15.13 3.02
C GLU A 151 -13.33 -14.43 4.12
N HIS A 152 -12.07 -14.83 4.36
CA HIS A 152 -11.20 -14.15 5.30
C HIS A 152 -10.94 -12.69 4.87
N VAL A 153 -10.50 -12.46 3.64
CA VAL A 153 -10.21 -11.10 3.15
C VAL A 153 -11.48 -10.25 3.12
N ARG A 154 -12.61 -10.83 2.69
CA ARG A 154 -13.90 -10.15 2.70
C ARG A 154 -14.33 -9.75 4.10
N TYR A 155 -14.14 -10.63 5.08
CA TYR A 155 -14.43 -10.34 6.47
C TYR A 155 -13.58 -9.18 6.99
N GLU A 156 -12.25 -9.19 6.75
CA GLU A 156 -11.35 -8.10 7.17
C GLU A 156 -11.75 -6.75 6.52
N ILE A 157 -12.11 -6.75 5.24
CA ILE A 157 -12.46 -5.54 4.52
C ILE A 157 -13.86 -5.02 4.89
N LEU A 158 -14.88 -5.91 4.92
CA LEU A 158 -16.28 -5.49 4.99
C LEU A 158 -16.88 -5.59 6.39
N VAL A 159 -16.34 -6.40 7.29
CA VAL A 159 -16.98 -6.68 8.59
C VAL A 159 -16.21 -6.09 9.77
N THR A 160 -14.89 -6.07 9.75
CA THR A 160 -14.09 -5.61 10.89
C THR A 160 -13.95 -4.09 10.99
N GLU A 161 -14.72 -3.34 10.22
CA GLU A 161 -14.69 -1.86 10.15
C GLU A 161 -13.33 -1.29 9.71
N GLY A 162 -12.43 -2.18 9.28
CA GLY A 162 -11.07 -1.79 9.04
C GLY A 162 -10.86 -0.96 7.80
N TYR A 163 -11.56 -1.29 6.72
CA TYR A 163 -11.29 -0.69 5.41
C TYR A 163 -12.20 0.51 5.10
N PHE A 164 -13.48 0.41 5.40
CA PHE A 164 -14.47 1.49 5.24
C PHE A 164 -15.19 1.76 6.56
N THR A 165 -15.62 3.00 6.77
CA THR A 165 -16.47 3.33 7.92
C THR A 165 -17.86 2.69 7.77
N ASP A 166 -18.52 2.39 8.90
CA ASP A 166 -19.91 1.90 8.93
C ASP A 166 -20.85 2.84 8.20
N LYS A 167 -20.66 4.15 8.41
CA LYS A 167 -21.44 5.18 7.75
C LYS A 167 -21.33 5.09 6.24
N PHE A 168 -20.11 4.92 5.71
CA PHE A 168 -19.88 4.79 4.26
C PHE A 168 -20.48 3.49 3.73
N ARG A 169 -20.27 2.36 4.40
CA ARG A 169 -20.83 1.06 4.00
C ARG A 169 -22.34 1.09 3.89
N ALA A 170 -23.01 1.73 4.86
CA ALA A 170 -24.46 1.89 4.86
C ALA A 170 -24.96 2.85 3.77
N ALA A 171 -24.22 3.93 3.51
CA ALA A 171 -24.63 4.96 2.56
C ALA A 171 -24.30 4.60 1.10
N GLN A 172 -23.24 3.82 0.86
CA GLN A 172 -22.69 3.52 -0.46
C GLN A 172 -22.44 2.02 -0.68
N PRO A 173 -23.41 1.13 -0.44
CA PRO A 173 -23.21 -0.31 -0.55
C PRO A 173 -22.77 -0.74 -1.96
N GLY A 174 -23.24 -0.07 -3.01
CA GLY A 174 -22.84 -0.35 -4.39
C GLY A 174 -21.36 -0.07 -4.66
N VAL A 175 -20.80 1.00 -4.07
CA VAL A 175 -19.35 1.32 -4.18
C VAL A 175 -18.51 0.28 -3.43
N VAL A 176 -18.97 -0.17 -2.26
CA VAL A 176 -18.32 -1.23 -1.49
C VAL A 176 -18.29 -2.55 -2.27
N ASP A 177 -19.41 -2.91 -2.93
CA ASP A 177 -19.47 -4.10 -3.78
C ASP A 177 -18.58 -3.99 -5.02
N GLU A 178 -18.51 -2.82 -5.64
CA GLU A 178 -17.61 -2.55 -6.78
C GLU A 178 -16.14 -2.67 -6.34
N PHE A 179 -15.79 -2.04 -5.21
CA PHE A 179 -14.47 -2.18 -4.63
C PHE A 179 -14.12 -3.66 -4.40
N TRP A 180 -15.03 -4.43 -3.78
CA TRP A 180 -14.79 -5.84 -3.51
C TRP A 180 -14.51 -6.64 -4.79
N LYS A 181 -15.36 -6.49 -5.81
CA LYS A 181 -15.18 -7.16 -7.11
C LYS A 181 -13.83 -6.81 -7.75
N THR A 182 -13.46 -5.55 -7.65
CA THR A 182 -12.20 -5.04 -8.21
C THR A 182 -11.00 -5.56 -7.43
N ALA A 183 -11.04 -5.49 -6.11
CA ALA A 183 -9.97 -5.92 -5.22
C ALA A 183 -9.72 -7.43 -5.29
N TRP A 184 -10.79 -8.23 -5.52
CA TRP A 184 -10.69 -9.69 -5.57
C TRP A 184 -10.28 -10.23 -6.94
N LYS A 185 -10.48 -9.49 -8.01
CA LYS A 185 -10.33 -9.94 -9.40
C LYS A 185 -9.00 -10.65 -9.70
N ASN A 186 -7.90 -10.11 -9.20
CA ASN A 186 -6.55 -10.63 -9.39
C ASN A 186 -5.78 -10.71 -8.05
N HIS A 187 -6.51 -10.96 -6.97
CA HIS A 187 -5.94 -11.06 -5.64
C HIS A 187 -4.91 -12.21 -5.54
N ALA A 188 -3.96 -12.10 -4.61
CA ALA A 188 -3.00 -13.15 -4.32
C ALA A 188 -3.70 -14.47 -3.97
N ASN A 189 -3.10 -15.59 -4.36
CA ASN A 189 -3.49 -16.90 -3.85
C ASN A 189 -3.02 -17.09 -2.39
N VAL A 190 -3.45 -18.14 -1.71
CA VAL A 190 -3.11 -18.40 -0.29
C VAL A 190 -1.60 -18.38 -0.03
N PRO A 191 -0.74 -19.12 -0.79
CA PRO A 191 0.70 -19.08 -0.57
C PRO A 191 1.30 -17.68 -0.67
N TRP A 192 0.93 -16.90 -1.69
CA TRP A 192 1.45 -15.55 -1.85
C TRP A 192 0.89 -14.57 -0.82
N TYR A 193 -0.39 -14.67 -0.48
CA TYR A 193 -0.99 -13.86 0.59
C TYR A 193 -0.23 -14.06 1.92
N LEU A 194 0.03 -15.30 2.30
CA LEU A 194 0.79 -15.62 3.52
C LEU A 194 2.22 -15.06 3.47
N ARG A 195 2.92 -15.14 2.33
CA ARG A 195 4.25 -14.54 2.18
C ARG A 195 4.23 -13.03 2.41
N TYR A 196 3.24 -12.34 1.84
CA TYR A 196 3.08 -10.90 2.07
C TYR A 196 2.78 -10.56 3.53
N VAL A 197 1.93 -11.35 4.19
CA VAL A 197 1.68 -11.20 5.63
C VAL A 197 2.96 -11.40 6.43
N MET A 198 3.73 -12.44 6.13
CA MET A 198 5.01 -12.73 6.82
C MET A 198 6.05 -11.62 6.56
N ALA A 199 6.23 -11.19 5.32
CA ALA A 199 7.15 -10.10 4.98
C ALA A 199 6.78 -8.79 5.69
N ARG A 200 5.48 -8.47 5.76
CA ARG A 200 4.97 -7.32 6.50
C ARG A 200 5.29 -7.39 7.99
N HIS A 201 5.15 -8.57 8.61
CA HIS A 201 5.42 -8.74 10.03
C HIS A 201 6.92 -8.78 10.37
N ALA A 202 7.75 -9.28 9.47
CA ALA A 202 9.20 -9.32 9.64
C ALA A 202 9.87 -7.96 9.42
N TYR A 203 9.19 -7.03 8.75
CA TYR A 203 9.75 -5.72 8.42
C TYR A 203 9.76 -4.79 9.63
N GLU A 204 10.94 -4.17 9.89
CA GLU A 204 11.12 -3.18 10.95
C GLU A 204 12.10 -2.08 10.50
N ALA A 205 11.60 -0.87 10.33
CA ALA A 205 12.38 0.30 9.93
C ALA A 205 12.15 1.52 10.83
N THR A 206 11.46 1.37 11.96
CA THR A 206 11.09 2.50 12.83
C THR A 206 12.32 3.29 13.30
N HIS A 207 13.43 2.59 13.59
CA HIS A 207 14.69 3.22 13.99
C HIS A 207 15.43 3.90 12.83
N ARG A 208 15.06 3.60 11.57
CA ARG A 208 15.64 4.18 10.35
C ARG A 208 14.90 5.41 9.84
N LEU A 209 13.68 5.70 10.34
CA LEU A 209 12.84 6.82 9.91
C LEU A 209 13.55 8.19 9.98
N PRO A 210 14.39 8.49 11.00
CA PRO A 210 15.13 9.76 11.04
C PRO A 210 16.14 9.97 9.90
N PHE A 211 16.46 8.93 9.14
CA PHE A 211 17.36 9.01 8.00
C PHE A 211 16.67 9.32 6.66
N LEU A 212 15.34 9.38 6.62
CA LEU A 212 14.60 9.83 5.47
C LEU A 212 14.85 11.33 5.23
N LYS A 213 15.41 11.67 4.06
CA LYS A 213 15.82 13.04 3.73
C LYS A 213 15.04 13.67 2.58
N LEU A 214 14.05 12.96 2.04
CA LEU A 214 13.18 13.45 0.97
C LEU A 214 11.86 13.96 1.57
N PRO A 215 11.07 14.74 0.80
CA PRO A 215 9.74 15.14 1.24
C PRO A 215 8.83 13.95 1.51
N VAL A 216 8.21 13.89 2.70
CA VAL A 216 7.31 12.81 3.11
C VAL A 216 5.96 13.39 3.55
N LEU A 217 4.89 12.93 2.89
CA LEU A 217 3.51 13.12 3.34
C LEU A 217 3.02 11.85 4.03
N ILE A 218 2.48 12.00 5.23
CA ILE A 218 1.79 10.92 5.95
C ILE A 218 0.30 11.21 5.87
N LEU A 219 -0.46 10.30 5.27
CA LEU A 219 -1.91 10.45 5.06
C LEU A 219 -2.65 9.29 5.72
N VAL A 220 -3.63 9.60 6.57
CA VAL A 220 -4.36 8.59 7.33
C VAL A 220 -5.79 9.03 7.61
N GLY A 221 -6.73 8.08 7.59
CA GLY A 221 -8.10 8.31 8.06
C GLY A 221 -8.17 8.31 9.58
N SER A 222 -8.97 9.22 10.18
CA SER A 222 -9.14 9.28 11.63
C SER A 222 -9.87 8.05 12.20
N SER A 223 -10.59 7.31 11.35
CA SER A 223 -11.32 6.09 11.68
C SER A 223 -10.64 4.82 11.15
N ASP A 224 -9.33 4.89 10.84
CA ASP A 224 -8.59 3.72 10.33
C ASP A 224 -8.32 2.72 11.46
N HIS A 225 -9.05 1.63 11.44
CA HIS A 225 -8.91 0.50 12.36
C HIS A 225 -8.42 -0.78 11.67
N ALA A 226 -8.04 -0.70 10.38
CA ALA A 226 -7.59 -1.86 9.62
C ALA A 226 -6.42 -2.58 10.30
N GLY A 227 -6.41 -3.90 10.21
CA GLY A 227 -5.35 -4.72 10.78
C GLY A 227 -5.21 -4.60 12.30
N GLY A 228 -6.30 -4.29 13.01
CA GLY A 228 -6.29 -4.17 14.48
C GLY A 228 -5.98 -2.75 14.99
N GLY A 229 -6.18 -1.72 14.17
CA GLY A 229 -6.19 -0.32 14.63
C GLY A 229 -4.83 0.34 14.81
N ALA A 230 -3.80 -0.18 14.16
CA ALA A 230 -2.45 0.34 14.36
C ALA A 230 -2.05 1.52 13.46
N HIS A 231 -2.81 1.79 12.36
CA HIS A 231 -2.34 2.76 11.35
C HIS A 231 -2.41 4.23 11.80
N PHE A 232 -3.46 4.62 12.52
CA PHE A 232 -3.58 5.99 12.99
C PHE A 232 -2.47 6.36 14.03
N PRO A 233 -2.27 5.58 15.12
CA PRO A 233 -1.15 5.84 16.03
C PRO A 233 0.22 5.66 15.37
N ALA A 234 0.38 4.71 14.43
CA ALA A 234 1.61 4.55 13.68
C ALA A 234 1.93 5.77 12.81
N SER A 235 0.92 6.37 12.17
CA SER A 235 1.07 7.59 11.38
C SER A 235 1.55 8.77 12.22
N LYS A 236 1.01 8.95 13.42
CA LYS A 236 1.50 9.98 14.37
C LYS A 236 2.96 9.71 14.77
N MET A 237 3.27 8.46 15.15
CA MET A 237 4.63 8.08 15.52
C MET A 237 5.62 8.31 14.38
N MET A 238 5.23 8.01 13.13
CA MET A 238 6.08 8.28 11.96
C MET A 238 6.27 9.78 11.75
N ALA A 239 5.23 10.59 11.92
CA ALA A 239 5.35 12.05 11.81
C ALA A 239 6.31 12.65 12.85
N ASP A 240 6.31 12.11 14.06
CA ASP A 240 7.23 12.54 15.12
C ASP A 240 8.70 12.14 14.83
N ARG A 241 8.94 11.14 13.99
CA ARG A 241 10.27 10.57 13.74
C ARG A 241 10.87 10.92 12.38
N ILE A 242 10.06 11.29 11.39
CA ILE A 242 10.53 11.65 10.05
C ILE A 242 10.72 13.17 10.00
N PRO A 243 11.96 13.67 9.93
CA PRO A 243 12.22 15.10 9.91
C PRO A 243 11.54 15.79 8.72
N GLY A 244 10.79 16.87 8.98
CA GLY A 244 10.14 17.66 7.94
C GLY A 244 8.96 17.00 7.25
N SER A 245 8.46 15.86 7.76
CA SER A 245 7.25 15.24 7.20
C SER A 245 5.99 16.07 7.49
N GLU A 246 5.01 15.98 6.59
CA GLU A 246 3.67 16.52 6.81
C GLU A 246 2.70 15.38 7.18
N LEU A 247 1.92 15.58 8.26
CA LEU A 247 0.81 14.69 8.63
C LEU A 247 -0.52 15.32 8.22
N LYS A 248 -1.28 14.61 7.40
CA LYS A 248 -2.66 14.95 7.05
C LYS A 248 -3.60 13.87 7.56
N ILE A 249 -4.52 14.26 8.42
CA ILE A 249 -5.58 13.39 8.95
C ILE A 249 -6.85 13.68 8.16
N MET A 250 -7.41 12.65 7.55
CA MET A 250 -8.71 12.74 6.86
C MET A 250 -9.81 12.35 7.85
N GLU A 251 -10.57 13.34 8.29
CA GLU A 251 -11.60 13.13 9.31
C GLU A 251 -12.77 12.29 8.80
N GLY A 252 -13.18 11.32 9.63
CA GLY A 252 -14.37 10.50 9.41
C GLY A 252 -14.26 9.50 8.27
N VAL A 253 -13.05 9.21 7.79
CA VAL A 253 -12.78 8.14 6.81
C VAL A 253 -11.84 7.08 7.38
N SER A 254 -11.86 5.89 6.79
CA SER A 254 -11.08 4.75 7.25
C SER A 254 -9.91 4.41 6.33
N HIS A 255 -9.45 3.16 6.34
CA HIS A 255 -8.30 2.67 5.59
C HIS A 255 -8.44 2.82 4.08
N GLY A 256 -9.66 2.64 3.57
CA GLY A 256 -9.99 2.70 2.14
C GLY A 256 -10.31 4.09 1.60
N PHE A 257 -9.74 5.14 2.15
CA PHE A 257 -10.07 6.53 1.82
C PHE A 257 -9.87 6.90 0.34
N PHE A 258 -9.07 6.17 -0.43
CA PHE A 258 -9.00 6.33 -1.88
C PHE A 258 -10.34 6.07 -2.58
N TRP A 259 -11.16 5.21 -2.00
CA TRP A 259 -12.50 4.89 -2.47
C TRP A 259 -13.61 5.57 -1.65
N GLU A 260 -13.35 5.80 -0.36
CA GLU A 260 -14.32 6.40 0.55
C GLU A 260 -14.45 7.91 0.33
N ASN A 261 -13.35 8.58 -0.02
CA ASN A 261 -13.34 10.01 -0.34
C ASN A 261 -12.30 10.32 -1.43
N PRO A 262 -12.55 9.88 -2.69
CA PRO A 262 -11.57 10.00 -3.78
C PRO A 262 -11.24 11.44 -4.13
N GLU A 263 -12.21 12.35 -4.11
CA GLU A 263 -12.02 13.77 -4.46
C GLU A 263 -11.10 14.48 -3.47
N MET A 264 -11.32 14.30 -2.17
CA MET A 264 -10.48 14.89 -1.13
C MET A 264 -9.07 14.29 -1.18
N THR A 265 -8.97 12.98 -1.35
CA THR A 265 -7.69 12.28 -1.47
C THR A 265 -6.89 12.82 -2.66
N ALA A 266 -7.50 12.91 -3.83
CA ALA A 266 -6.85 13.46 -5.02
C ALA A 266 -6.42 14.91 -4.83
N LYS A 267 -7.25 15.75 -4.21
CA LYS A 267 -6.92 17.16 -3.93
C LYS A 267 -5.69 17.28 -3.02
N ILE A 268 -5.58 16.45 -1.99
CA ILE A 268 -4.41 16.43 -1.10
C ILE A 268 -3.17 16.02 -1.86
N LEU A 269 -3.24 14.94 -2.65
CA LEU A 269 -2.13 14.42 -3.44
C LEU A 269 -1.66 15.42 -4.51
N GLU A 270 -2.58 16.02 -5.25
CA GLU A 270 -2.27 17.04 -6.26
C GLU A 270 -1.61 18.28 -5.65
N SER A 271 -2.08 18.73 -4.47
CA SER A 271 -1.45 19.83 -3.75
C SER A 271 -0.01 19.48 -3.33
N TRP A 272 0.19 18.24 -2.87
CA TRP A 272 1.50 17.73 -2.47
C TRP A 272 2.47 17.66 -3.65
N PHE A 273 2.07 17.05 -4.77
CA PHE A 273 2.93 16.89 -5.94
C PHE A 273 3.31 18.21 -6.60
N ARG A 274 2.42 19.21 -6.55
CA ARG A 274 2.76 20.57 -7.05
C ARG A 274 3.79 21.30 -6.20
N ALA A 275 3.92 20.95 -4.93
CA ALA A 275 4.88 21.58 -4.02
C ALA A 275 6.27 20.90 -4.08
N HIS A 276 6.33 19.68 -4.59
CA HIS A 276 7.53 18.83 -4.59
C HIS A 276 7.81 18.21 -5.95
#